data_a43cb1a73c855adcb1dfc7da3ac31eaa
#
_entry.id   a43cb1a73c855adcb1dfc7da3ac31eaa
#
_cell.length_a   1.000
_cell.length_b   1.000
_cell.length_c   1.000
_cell.angle_alpha   90.00
_cell.angle_beta   90.00
_cell.angle_gamma   90.00
#
_symmetry.space_group_name_H-M   'P 1'
#
loop_
_entity.id
_entity.type
_entity.pdbx_description
1 polymer ?
#
loop_
_entity_poly.entity_id
_entity_poly.type
_entity_poly.pdbx_seq_one_letter_code
_entity_poly.pdbx_strand_id
1 'polypeptide(L)'
;ASAPPTDKKINVLRAFEAGWGGVVWKTLGTQVKNVSSRYSAVNFNGGRIMGFNNIELISDRPLYLNLKEIREVLKEFPDRAMVVSLMADNTRESWHELIKQVEDTGAHGLELNFGCPHGMTERGMGATVGQDPEIARVIVEWVMEVASIPVITKLTPNVHSVVPAGKAVVEAGSNALSLINT
;
A
#
# COMPACT_ATOMS: atom_id res chain seq x y z
N ALA A 1 6.10 7.06 0.96
CA ALA A 1 5.53 5.91 0.25
C ALA A 1 5.52 4.70 1.16
N SER A 2 4.56 3.80 0.98
CA SER A 2 4.51 2.54 1.70
C SER A 2 5.66 1.62 1.21
N ALA A 3 6.63 1.36 2.08
CA ALA A 3 7.85 0.63 1.73
C ALA A 3 8.45 -0.03 2.99
N PRO A 4 9.49 -0.89 2.88
CA PRO A 4 10.11 -1.53 4.05
C PRO A 4 10.52 -0.58 5.18
N PRO A 5 10.96 0.67 4.94
CA PRO A 5 11.25 1.60 6.02
C PRO A 5 10.05 1.95 6.91
N THR A 6 8.82 1.70 6.47
CA THR A 6 7.60 2.01 7.22
C THR A 6 6.77 0.76 7.58
N ASP A 7 7.43 -0.41 7.68
CA ASP A 7 6.76 -1.69 7.98
C ASP A 7 6.74 -2.06 9.46
N LYS A 8 7.41 -1.25 10.31
CA LYS A 8 7.57 -1.54 11.74
C LYS A 8 7.55 -0.27 12.58
N LYS A 9 7.01 -0.39 13.79
CA LYS A 9 6.98 0.70 14.79
C LYS A 9 8.34 1.37 14.94
N ILE A 10 9.41 0.60 15.19
CA ILE A 10 10.74 1.15 15.45
C ILE A 10 11.27 2.02 14.31
N ASN A 11 10.97 1.66 13.06
CA ASN A 11 11.41 2.43 11.91
C ASN A 11 10.64 3.76 11.81
N VAL A 12 9.32 3.71 12.06
CA VAL A 12 8.46 4.89 12.02
C VAL A 12 8.77 5.86 13.15
N LEU A 13 9.03 5.35 14.37
CA LEU A 13 9.46 6.19 15.49
C LEU A 13 10.75 6.94 15.13
N ARG A 14 11.76 6.26 14.61
CA ARG A 14 13.03 6.90 14.17
C ARG A 14 12.80 7.97 13.08
N ALA A 15 11.85 7.74 12.18
CA ALA A 15 11.51 8.75 11.17
C ALA A 15 10.90 10.00 11.83
N PHE A 16 9.98 9.83 12.79
CA PHE A 16 9.36 10.93 13.50
C PHE A 16 10.33 11.67 14.42
N GLU A 17 11.20 10.96 15.11
CA GLU A 17 12.32 11.53 15.90
C GLU A 17 13.27 12.36 15.03
N ALA A 18 13.50 11.93 13.77
CA ALA A 18 14.28 12.67 12.78
C ALA A 18 13.56 13.87 12.18
N GLY A 19 12.31 14.17 12.60
CA GLY A 19 11.53 15.35 12.19
C GLY A 19 10.59 15.15 11.01
N TRP A 20 10.35 13.92 10.53
CA TRP A 20 9.36 13.69 9.49
C TRP A 20 7.96 14.02 10.00
N GLY A 21 7.18 14.79 9.21
CA GLY A 21 5.82 15.20 9.55
C GLY A 21 4.75 14.13 9.37
N GLY A 22 5.03 13.09 8.59
CA GLY A 22 4.09 11.99 8.33
C GLY A 22 4.73 10.83 7.62
N VAL A 23 4.04 9.68 7.65
CA VAL A 23 4.46 8.45 6.96
C VAL A 23 3.27 7.78 6.27
N VAL A 24 3.58 6.97 5.27
CA VAL A 24 2.63 5.99 4.73
C VAL A 24 3.08 4.61 5.22
N TRP A 25 2.31 4.00 6.11
CA TRP A 25 2.58 2.65 6.61
C TRP A 25 2.58 1.64 5.47
N LYS A 26 3.49 0.67 5.52
CA LYS A 26 3.60 -0.38 4.49
C LYS A 26 2.25 -1.07 4.29
N THR A 27 1.93 -1.37 3.04
CA THR A 27 0.64 -1.95 2.62
C THR A 27 0.25 -3.15 3.47
N LEU A 28 -0.93 -3.06 4.08
CA LEU A 28 -1.59 -4.10 4.86
C LEU A 28 -2.64 -4.80 3.99
N GLY A 29 -2.90 -6.05 4.29
CA GLY A 29 -3.92 -6.84 3.61
C GLY A 29 -3.85 -8.31 4.04
N THR A 30 -4.44 -9.18 3.23
CA THR A 30 -4.33 -10.63 3.43
C THR A 30 -2.86 -11.04 3.43
N GLN A 31 -2.43 -11.72 4.46
CA GLN A 31 -1.03 -12.09 4.67
C GLN A 31 -0.44 -12.83 3.46
N VAL A 32 0.67 -12.33 2.95
CA VAL A 32 1.43 -12.94 1.84
C VAL A 32 2.79 -13.38 2.35
N LYS A 33 3.17 -14.62 2.07
CA LYS A 33 4.54 -15.08 2.36
C LYS A 33 5.49 -14.47 1.33
N ASN A 34 6.39 -13.63 1.79
CA ASN A 34 7.48 -13.10 0.95
C ASN A 34 8.63 -14.13 0.95
N VAL A 35 8.77 -14.83 -0.16
CA VAL A 35 9.78 -15.89 -0.31
C VAL A 35 10.81 -15.58 -1.39
N SER A 36 10.76 -14.41 -2.00
CA SER A 36 11.64 -14.04 -3.13
C SER A 36 12.95 -13.43 -2.67
N SER A 37 14.03 -13.86 -3.31
CA SER A 37 15.33 -13.21 -3.17
C SER A 37 15.36 -11.90 -3.96
N ARG A 38 15.88 -10.84 -3.35
CA ARG A 38 16.08 -9.54 -3.99
C ARG A 38 17.42 -9.43 -4.72
N TYR A 39 18.24 -10.46 -4.64
CA TYR A 39 19.59 -10.49 -5.18
C TYR A 39 19.73 -11.66 -6.13
N SER A 40 20.34 -11.40 -7.26
CA SER A 40 20.80 -12.42 -8.19
C SER A 40 22.26 -12.16 -8.54
N ALA A 41 22.96 -13.18 -8.99
CA ALA A 41 24.32 -13.02 -9.47
C ALA A 41 24.53 -13.88 -10.71
N VAL A 42 25.21 -13.32 -11.71
CA VAL A 42 25.63 -14.02 -12.92
C VAL A 42 27.14 -13.88 -13.09
N ASN A 43 27.79 -14.92 -13.59
CA ASN A 43 29.20 -14.85 -14.00
C ASN A 43 29.27 -14.36 -15.43
N PHE A 44 30.01 -13.28 -15.66
CA PHE A 44 30.18 -12.68 -16.98
C PHE A 44 31.64 -12.23 -17.14
N ASN A 45 32.28 -12.66 -18.21
CA ASN A 45 33.68 -12.33 -18.50
C ASN A 45 34.67 -12.55 -17.34
N GLY A 46 34.53 -13.67 -16.60
CA GLY A 46 35.40 -13.99 -15.47
C GLY A 46 35.14 -13.21 -14.20
N GLY A 47 34.17 -12.30 -14.17
CA GLY A 47 33.71 -11.55 -13.01
C GLY A 47 32.31 -11.95 -12.57
N ARG A 48 31.98 -11.71 -11.30
CA ARG A 48 30.63 -11.91 -10.77
C ARG A 48 29.89 -10.58 -10.75
N ILE A 49 28.79 -10.51 -11.52
CA ILE A 49 27.90 -9.35 -11.57
C ILE A 49 26.71 -9.65 -10.67
N MET A 50 26.39 -8.72 -9.77
CA MET A 50 25.19 -8.79 -8.93
C MET A 50 24.06 -7.95 -9.52
N GLY A 51 22.89 -8.56 -9.62
CA GLY A 51 21.65 -7.88 -9.96
C GLY A 51 20.81 -7.62 -8.71
N PHE A 52 20.09 -6.52 -8.71
CA PHE A 52 19.13 -6.16 -7.66
C PHE A 52 17.74 -6.09 -8.25
N ASN A 53 16.78 -6.71 -7.61
CA ASN A 53 15.38 -6.66 -7.98
C ASN A 53 14.57 -5.95 -6.90
N ASN A 54 13.66 -5.07 -7.30
CA ASN A 54 12.60 -4.60 -6.41
C ASN A 54 11.45 -5.62 -6.43
N ILE A 55 11.45 -6.55 -5.48
CA ILE A 55 10.38 -7.52 -5.28
C ILE A 55 9.75 -7.22 -3.91
N GLU A 56 9.08 -6.07 -3.82
CA GLU A 56 8.35 -5.69 -2.62
C GLU A 56 6.90 -6.13 -2.73
N LEU A 57 6.53 -7.03 -1.83
CA LEU A 57 5.14 -7.41 -1.58
C LEU A 57 4.54 -6.52 -0.49
N ILE A 58 3.25 -6.70 -0.24
CA ILE A 58 2.60 -6.13 0.95
C ILE A 58 3.25 -6.67 2.23
N SER A 59 2.85 -6.18 3.39
CA SER A 59 3.40 -6.64 4.67
C SER A 59 3.23 -8.16 4.83
N ASP A 60 4.32 -8.84 5.18
CA ASP A 60 4.36 -10.27 5.53
C ASP A 60 4.04 -10.52 7.02
N ARG A 61 3.84 -9.44 7.77
CA ARG A 61 3.54 -9.45 9.20
C ARG A 61 2.04 -9.59 9.43
N PRO A 62 1.60 -10.26 10.51
CA PRO A 62 0.19 -10.38 10.86
C PRO A 62 -0.50 -9.02 10.95
N LEU A 63 -1.73 -8.92 10.42
CA LEU A 63 -2.49 -7.68 10.42
C LEU A 63 -2.66 -7.10 11.83
N TYR A 64 -3.06 -7.93 12.82
CA TYR A 64 -3.26 -7.49 14.20
C TYR A 64 -2.01 -6.85 14.82
N LEU A 65 -0.83 -7.32 14.47
CA LEU A 65 0.43 -6.76 14.95
C LEU A 65 0.70 -5.38 14.37
N ASN A 66 0.46 -5.21 13.07
CA ASN A 66 0.57 -3.91 12.42
C ASN A 66 -0.42 -2.90 13.01
N LEU A 67 -1.69 -3.28 13.18
CA LEU A 67 -2.73 -2.42 13.77
C LEU A 67 -2.38 -2.01 15.21
N LYS A 68 -1.82 -2.93 16.00
CA LYS A 68 -1.33 -2.63 17.34
C LYS A 68 -0.20 -1.59 17.31
N GLU A 69 0.79 -1.80 16.45
CA GLU A 69 1.95 -0.91 16.33
C GLU A 69 1.56 0.49 15.82
N ILE A 70 0.60 0.58 14.89
CA ILE A 70 0.06 1.87 14.42
C ILE A 70 -0.54 2.66 15.59
N ARG A 71 -1.39 2.02 16.42
CA ARG A 71 -1.97 2.66 17.61
C ARG A 71 -0.89 3.15 18.58
N GLU A 72 0.15 2.35 18.80
CA GLU A 72 1.26 2.72 19.69
C GLU A 72 2.04 3.92 19.16
N VAL A 73 2.32 3.96 17.84
CA VAL A 73 3.00 5.10 17.21
C VAL A 73 2.16 6.37 17.31
N LEU A 74 0.87 6.29 17.01
CA LEU A 74 -0.05 7.45 17.09
C LEU A 74 -0.20 7.97 18.51
N LYS A 75 -0.12 7.10 19.52
CA LYS A 75 -0.13 7.51 20.93
C LYS A 75 1.14 8.27 21.33
N GLU A 76 2.29 7.86 20.76
CA GLU A 76 3.59 8.45 21.08
C GLU A 76 3.84 9.75 20.28
N PHE A 77 3.32 9.84 19.06
CA PHE A 77 3.43 10.98 18.15
C PHE A 77 2.05 11.43 17.62
N PRO A 78 1.19 12.01 18.46
CA PRO A 78 -0.19 12.34 18.09
C PRO A 78 -0.28 13.51 17.08
N ASP A 79 0.79 14.26 16.90
CA ASP A 79 0.90 15.39 15.99
C ASP A 79 1.47 15.03 14.61
N ARG A 80 1.74 13.76 14.36
CA ARG A 80 2.30 13.27 13.09
C ARG A 80 1.25 12.58 12.23
N ALA A 81 1.32 12.82 10.91
CA ALA A 81 0.39 12.20 9.98
C ALA A 81 0.70 10.71 9.76
N MET A 82 -0.31 9.88 9.88
CA MET A 82 -0.26 8.44 9.60
C MET A 82 -1.27 8.11 8.52
N VAL A 83 -0.77 7.77 7.32
CA VAL A 83 -1.56 7.16 6.26
C VAL A 83 -1.27 5.68 6.24
N VAL A 84 -2.26 4.83 6.06
CA VAL A 84 -2.08 3.37 6.02
C VAL A 84 -2.38 2.88 4.61
N SER A 85 -1.40 2.22 3.99
CA SER A 85 -1.56 1.65 2.67
C SER A 85 -2.25 0.28 2.75
N LEU A 86 -3.23 0.03 1.89
CA LEU A 86 -4.13 -1.11 1.93
C LEU A 86 -4.18 -1.84 0.59
N MET A 87 -4.38 -3.16 0.68
CA MET A 87 -4.69 -4.02 -0.46
C MET A 87 -5.54 -5.19 0.05
N ALA A 88 -6.74 -5.35 -0.49
CA ALA A 88 -7.65 -6.43 -0.13
C ALA A 88 -8.01 -7.27 -1.36
N ASP A 89 -8.64 -8.42 -1.12
CA ASP A 89 -9.24 -9.22 -2.18
C ASP A 89 -10.31 -8.39 -2.91
N ASN A 90 -10.57 -8.73 -4.17
CA ASN A 90 -11.52 -7.97 -5.01
C ASN A 90 -12.98 -8.30 -4.64
N THR A 91 -13.32 -8.06 -3.38
CA THR A 91 -14.68 -8.17 -2.84
C THR A 91 -15.00 -6.98 -1.93
N ARG A 92 -16.25 -6.54 -1.96
CA ARG A 92 -16.73 -5.41 -1.16
C ARG A 92 -16.52 -5.64 0.34
N GLU A 93 -16.80 -6.84 0.80
CA GLU A 93 -16.70 -7.25 2.21
C GLU A 93 -15.27 -7.16 2.73
N SER A 94 -14.29 -7.64 1.95
CA SER A 94 -12.87 -7.59 2.33
C SER A 94 -12.36 -6.16 2.48
N TRP A 95 -12.77 -5.25 1.59
CA TRP A 95 -12.42 -3.83 1.69
C TRP A 95 -13.07 -3.18 2.90
N HIS A 96 -14.38 -3.39 3.11
CA HIS A 96 -15.11 -2.83 4.25
C HIS A 96 -14.52 -3.27 5.59
N GLU A 97 -14.21 -4.56 5.73
CA GLU A 97 -13.62 -5.10 6.95
C GLU A 97 -12.23 -4.50 7.23
N LEU A 98 -11.36 -4.46 6.21
CA LEU A 98 -10.01 -3.94 6.36
C LEU A 98 -10.01 -2.46 6.69
N ILE A 99 -10.83 -1.64 6.02
CA ILE A 99 -10.97 -0.20 6.28
C ILE A 99 -11.37 0.04 7.72
N LYS A 100 -12.44 -0.62 8.18
CA LYS A 100 -12.93 -0.47 9.56
C LYS A 100 -11.85 -0.77 10.59
N GLN A 101 -11.11 -1.87 10.42
CA GLN A 101 -10.03 -2.24 11.33
C GLN A 101 -8.89 -1.21 11.36
N VAL A 102 -8.60 -0.58 10.21
CA VAL A 102 -7.55 0.43 10.11
C VAL A 102 -8.01 1.77 10.67
N GLU A 103 -9.23 2.22 10.40
CA GLU A 103 -9.79 3.44 10.97
C GLU A 103 -9.88 3.37 12.51
N ASP A 104 -10.20 2.20 13.06
CA ASP A 104 -10.19 1.94 14.51
C ASP A 104 -8.80 2.13 15.16
N THR A 105 -7.73 2.26 14.37
CA THR A 105 -6.39 2.60 14.91
C THR A 105 -6.21 4.08 15.18
N GLY A 106 -7.06 4.95 14.63
CA GLY A 106 -6.90 6.40 14.63
C GLY A 106 -6.02 6.91 13.48
N ALA A 107 -5.82 6.13 12.43
CA ALA A 107 -5.10 6.57 11.22
C ALA A 107 -5.76 7.81 10.59
N HIS A 108 -4.96 8.67 9.96
CA HIS A 108 -5.40 9.94 9.41
C HIS A 108 -5.79 9.87 7.93
N GLY A 109 -5.50 8.77 7.25
CA GLY A 109 -5.84 8.54 5.86
C GLY A 109 -5.56 7.13 5.41
N LEU A 110 -6.16 6.74 4.31
CA LEU A 110 -5.98 5.45 3.64
C LEU A 110 -5.27 5.65 2.30
N GLU A 111 -4.33 4.79 1.96
CA GLU A 111 -3.79 4.68 0.60
C GLU A 111 -4.22 3.35 -0.01
N LEU A 112 -4.96 3.36 -1.10
CA LEU A 112 -5.32 2.15 -1.83
C LEU A 112 -4.18 1.77 -2.78
N ASN A 113 -3.57 0.61 -2.59
CA ASN A 113 -2.43 0.18 -3.38
C ASN A 113 -2.88 -0.60 -4.63
N PHE A 114 -3.08 0.10 -5.74
CA PHE A 114 -3.38 -0.47 -7.05
C PHE A 114 -2.13 -0.63 -7.92
N GLY A 115 -0.95 -0.72 -7.30
CA GLY A 115 0.30 -0.71 -8.05
C GLY A 115 1.19 -1.92 -7.86
N CYS A 116 1.01 -2.74 -6.84
CA CYS A 116 1.90 -3.87 -6.56
C CYS A 116 1.77 -4.97 -7.63
N PRO A 117 2.83 -5.25 -8.42
CA PRO A 117 2.74 -6.21 -9.52
C PRO A 117 2.99 -7.67 -9.11
N HIS A 118 3.67 -7.89 -7.96
CA HIS A 118 4.21 -9.20 -7.61
C HIS A 118 3.25 -10.00 -6.70
N GLY A 119 2.93 -11.25 -7.09
CA GLY A 119 2.20 -12.21 -6.28
C GLY A 119 0.74 -11.87 -5.99
N MET A 120 0.25 -10.73 -6.48
CA MET A 120 -1.11 -10.23 -6.22
C MET A 120 -1.96 -10.19 -7.48
N THR A 121 -1.35 -10.06 -8.65
CA THR A 121 -2.04 -10.02 -9.95
C THR A 121 -2.81 -11.32 -10.25
N GLU A 122 -2.26 -12.46 -9.87
CA GLU A 122 -2.92 -13.78 -10.01
C GLU A 122 -4.20 -13.89 -9.17
N ARG A 123 -4.34 -13.02 -8.16
CA ARG A 123 -5.54 -12.91 -7.31
C ARG A 123 -6.48 -11.77 -7.74
N GLY A 124 -6.20 -11.13 -8.88
CA GLY A 124 -6.96 -9.97 -9.32
C GLY A 124 -6.77 -8.72 -8.47
N MET A 125 -5.62 -8.60 -7.77
CA MET A 125 -5.31 -7.50 -6.84
C MET A 125 -4.15 -6.63 -7.36
N GLY A 126 -3.89 -5.52 -6.70
CA GLY A 126 -2.75 -4.66 -6.97
C GLY A 126 -2.75 -4.13 -8.39
N ALA A 127 -1.67 -4.40 -9.16
CA ALA A 127 -1.51 -3.86 -10.51
C ALA A 127 -2.63 -4.30 -11.48
N THR A 128 -3.25 -5.47 -11.30
CA THR A 128 -4.41 -5.89 -12.10
C THR A 128 -5.57 -4.91 -11.94
N VAL A 129 -5.83 -4.46 -10.72
CA VAL A 129 -6.83 -3.41 -10.45
C VAL A 129 -6.43 -2.10 -11.11
N GLY A 130 -5.18 -1.67 -10.94
CA GLY A 130 -4.69 -0.40 -11.46
C GLY A 130 -4.59 -0.34 -12.99
N GLN A 131 -4.59 -1.49 -13.66
CA GLN A 131 -4.60 -1.59 -15.12
C GLN A 131 -6.00 -1.52 -15.74
N ASP A 132 -7.04 -1.75 -14.94
CA ASP A 132 -8.44 -1.71 -15.37
C ASP A 132 -9.18 -0.54 -14.67
N PRO A 133 -9.47 0.55 -15.38
CA PRO A 133 -10.16 1.71 -14.81
C PRO A 133 -11.52 1.39 -14.19
N GLU A 134 -12.27 0.43 -14.75
CA GLU A 134 -13.60 0.07 -14.24
C GLU A 134 -13.50 -0.72 -12.94
N ILE A 135 -12.57 -1.67 -12.84
CA ILE A 135 -12.32 -2.40 -11.59
C ILE A 135 -11.84 -1.42 -10.52
N ALA A 136 -10.90 -0.53 -10.87
CA ALA A 136 -10.41 0.50 -9.96
C ALA A 136 -11.53 1.41 -9.44
N ARG A 137 -12.43 1.85 -10.33
CA ARG A 137 -13.61 2.66 -9.99
C ARG A 137 -14.50 1.95 -9.00
N VAL A 138 -14.91 0.72 -9.31
CA VAL A 138 -15.82 -0.07 -8.46
C VAL A 138 -15.24 -0.29 -7.06
N ILE A 139 -13.93 -0.60 -6.94
CA ILE A 139 -13.29 -0.77 -5.64
C ILE A 139 -13.28 0.55 -4.86
N VAL A 140 -12.97 1.68 -5.51
CA VAL A 140 -13.02 2.99 -4.84
C VAL A 140 -14.44 3.32 -4.37
N GLU A 141 -15.48 3.02 -5.17
CA GLU A 141 -16.87 3.18 -4.74
C GLU A 141 -17.18 2.37 -3.46
N TRP A 142 -16.78 1.10 -3.40
CA TRP A 142 -16.94 0.29 -2.17
C TRP A 142 -16.20 0.88 -0.97
N VAL A 143 -14.99 1.38 -1.19
CA VAL A 143 -14.20 2.03 -0.15
C VAL A 143 -14.90 3.29 0.37
N MET A 144 -15.40 4.14 -0.55
CA MET A 144 -16.06 5.40 -0.20
C MET A 144 -17.41 5.20 0.51
N GLU A 145 -18.03 4.03 0.41
CA GLU A 145 -19.26 3.72 1.17
C GLU A 145 -19.04 3.71 2.69
N VAL A 146 -17.82 3.38 3.14
CA VAL A 146 -17.52 3.17 4.57
C VAL A 146 -16.38 4.03 5.09
N ALA A 147 -15.52 4.54 4.22
CA ALA A 147 -14.39 5.36 4.65
C ALA A 147 -14.85 6.68 5.27
N SER A 148 -14.39 6.97 6.48
CA SER A 148 -14.65 8.23 7.21
C SER A 148 -13.45 9.19 7.18
N ILE A 149 -12.29 8.73 6.74
CA ILE A 149 -11.05 9.49 6.61
C ILE A 149 -10.61 9.59 5.14
N PRO A 150 -9.73 10.55 4.77
CA PRO A 150 -9.30 10.75 3.41
C PRO A 150 -8.74 9.49 2.73
N VAL A 151 -9.13 9.28 1.48
CA VAL A 151 -8.71 8.14 0.64
C VAL A 151 -7.81 8.62 -0.48
N ILE A 152 -6.63 8.04 -0.60
CA ILE A 152 -5.62 8.31 -1.62
C ILE A 152 -5.50 7.06 -2.48
N THR A 153 -5.65 7.15 -3.79
CA THR A 153 -5.45 6.01 -4.69
C THR A 153 -4.06 6.06 -5.31
N LYS A 154 -3.24 5.03 -5.03
CA LYS A 154 -1.92 4.88 -5.65
C LYS A 154 -1.99 4.03 -6.90
N LEU A 155 -1.65 4.66 -8.04
CA LEU A 155 -1.72 4.07 -9.36
C LEU A 155 -0.46 3.28 -9.73
N THR A 156 -0.60 2.38 -10.72
CA THR A 156 0.52 1.62 -11.30
C THR A 156 1.13 2.35 -12.50
N PRO A 157 2.47 2.25 -12.70
CA PRO A 157 3.10 2.71 -13.94
C PRO A 157 2.95 1.72 -15.10
N ASN A 158 2.49 0.49 -14.83
CA ASN A 158 2.44 -0.61 -15.80
C ASN A 158 1.21 -0.54 -16.72
N VAL A 159 0.96 0.66 -17.25
CA VAL A 159 -0.14 0.99 -18.16
C VAL A 159 0.37 1.90 -19.29
N HIS A 160 -0.32 1.92 -20.41
CA HIS A 160 0.01 2.83 -21.50
C HIS A 160 -0.20 4.31 -21.11
N SER A 161 -1.21 4.57 -20.28
CA SER A 161 -1.52 5.89 -19.70
C SER A 161 -2.20 5.73 -18.35
N VAL A 162 -1.77 6.51 -17.36
CA VAL A 162 -2.40 6.53 -16.01
C VAL A 162 -3.69 7.37 -15.99
N VAL A 163 -3.95 8.15 -17.05
CA VAL A 163 -5.05 9.10 -17.08
C VAL A 163 -6.43 8.44 -16.98
N PRO A 164 -6.75 7.35 -17.72
CA PRO A 164 -8.05 6.71 -17.59
C PRO A 164 -8.34 6.20 -16.17
N ALA A 165 -7.39 5.47 -15.56
CA ALA A 165 -7.54 4.99 -14.20
C ALA A 165 -7.63 6.15 -13.19
N GLY A 166 -6.80 7.18 -13.35
CA GLY A 166 -6.83 8.38 -12.49
C GLY A 166 -8.17 9.09 -12.53
N LYS A 167 -8.77 9.27 -13.72
CA LYS A 167 -10.11 9.86 -13.86
C LYS A 167 -11.18 9.00 -13.19
N ALA A 168 -11.18 7.69 -13.46
CA ALA A 168 -12.16 6.76 -12.94
C ALA A 168 -12.20 6.76 -11.40
N VAL A 169 -11.04 6.72 -10.75
CA VAL A 169 -10.98 6.71 -9.28
C VAL A 169 -11.31 8.06 -8.64
N VAL A 170 -11.02 9.18 -9.32
CA VAL A 170 -11.44 10.51 -8.86
C VAL A 170 -12.96 10.68 -8.98
N GLU A 171 -13.55 10.25 -10.09
CA GLU A 171 -15.00 10.25 -10.28
C GLU A 171 -15.72 9.34 -9.26
N ALA A 172 -15.08 8.25 -8.82
CA ALA A 172 -15.57 7.36 -7.76
C ALA A 172 -15.43 7.95 -6.34
N GLY A 173 -14.79 9.12 -6.18
CA GLY A 173 -14.71 9.83 -4.92
C GLY A 173 -13.35 9.79 -4.22
N SER A 174 -12.29 9.22 -4.81
CA SER A 174 -10.95 9.28 -4.24
C SER A 174 -10.52 10.74 -4.00
N ASN A 175 -10.06 11.06 -2.79
CA ASN A 175 -9.72 12.42 -2.40
C ASN A 175 -8.39 12.90 -2.98
N ALA A 176 -7.48 11.96 -3.30
CA ALA A 176 -6.17 12.28 -3.88
C ALA A 176 -5.61 11.10 -4.68
N LEU A 177 -4.62 11.39 -5.51
CA LEU A 177 -3.86 10.39 -6.26
C LEU A 177 -2.42 10.35 -5.77
N SER A 178 -1.87 9.15 -5.63
CA SER A 178 -0.43 8.92 -5.43
C SER A 178 0.15 8.35 -6.72
N LEU A 179 1.17 8.99 -7.25
CA LEU A 179 1.88 8.58 -8.45
C LEU A 179 3.34 8.31 -8.09
N ILE A 180 3.82 7.21 -8.36
CA ILE A 180 3.32 5.93 -8.82
C ILE A 180 4.05 4.84 -8.08
N ASN A 181 3.56 3.60 -8.17
CA ASN A 181 4.33 2.45 -7.66
C ASN A 181 5.64 2.29 -8.44
N THR A 182 6.68 1.76 -7.78
CA THR A 182 8.00 1.52 -8.39
C THR A 182 8.12 0.13 -9.00
#